data_714409cb93d7f366f2327f45d400f0c8
#
_entry.id   714409cb93d7f366f2327f45d400f0c8
#
_cell.length_a   1.000
_cell.length_b   1.000
_cell.length_c   1.000
_cell.angle_alpha   90.00
_cell.angle_beta   90.00
_cell.angle_gamma   90.00
#
_symmetry.space_group_name_H-M   'P 1'
#
loop_
_entity.id
_entity.type
_entity.pdbx_description
1 polymer ?
#
loop_
_entity_poly.entity_id
_entity_poly.type
_entity_poly.pdbx_seq_one_letter_code
_entity_poly.pdbx_strand_id
1 'polypeptide(L)'
;MNIYEKHVLPRILHCACGSKPITRQREKVVPKVSGVTLEIGVGTGLNIPFYKNSNVGKLIGLDPYSENWKIASQVKEENDVAMEFMQADGEEIPIPHGSVDTVLVTYTMCTIPNIAKAINEFKRVLKKDGKLIFCEHGVAPDKNIKKWQDRLNPIWKKCMGGCNLNRNIPELISDGGFVFDKLDQMYIPSTPKFAGYNYWGIAKVK
;
A
#
# COMPACT_ATOMS: atom_id res chain seq x y z
N MET A 1 19.83 10.92 1.11
CA MET A 1 18.94 10.82 -0.09
C MET A 1 19.66 11.52 -1.26
N ASN A 2 19.89 10.84 -2.38
CA ASN A 2 20.53 11.42 -3.54
C ASN A 2 19.53 12.23 -4.40
N ILE A 3 20.03 12.98 -5.42
CA ILE A 3 19.19 13.82 -6.31
C ILE A 3 18.12 12.99 -7.03
N TYR A 4 18.44 11.75 -7.42
CA TYR A 4 17.51 10.83 -8.04
C TYR A 4 16.33 10.50 -7.10
N GLU A 5 16.61 10.10 -5.87
CA GLU A 5 15.61 9.74 -4.86
C GLU A 5 14.71 10.93 -4.49
N LYS A 6 15.26 12.14 -4.49
CA LYS A 6 14.51 13.34 -4.10
C LYS A 6 13.61 13.89 -5.22
N HIS A 7 14.05 13.87 -6.47
CA HIS A 7 13.38 14.62 -7.55
C HIS A 7 12.86 13.76 -8.71
N VAL A 8 13.48 12.61 -8.98
CA VAL A 8 13.15 11.78 -10.14
C VAL A 8 12.26 10.61 -9.73
N LEU A 9 12.65 9.88 -8.71
CA LEU A 9 11.96 8.68 -8.25
C LEU A 9 10.48 8.93 -7.87
N PRO A 10 10.10 10.01 -7.13
CA PRO A 10 8.70 10.26 -6.82
C PRO A 10 7.83 10.45 -8.06
N ARG A 11 8.37 11.08 -9.12
CA ARG A 11 7.66 11.26 -10.39
C ARG A 11 7.48 9.95 -11.14
N ILE A 12 8.52 9.11 -11.18
CA ILE A 12 8.44 7.77 -11.78
C ILE A 12 7.40 6.93 -11.05
N LEU A 13 7.45 6.89 -9.72
CA LEU A 13 6.51 6.14 -8.90
C LEU A 13 5.08 6.68 -9.06
N HIS A 14 4.90 8.01 -9.08
CA HIS A 14 3.60 8.62 -9.32
C HIS A 14 3.01 8.19 -10.67
N CYS A 15 3.78 8.26 -11.75
CA CYS A 15 3.33 7.83 -13.08
C CYS A 15 3.05 6.33 -13.15
N ALA A 16 3.94 5.49 -12.59
CA ALA A 16 3.78 4.05 -12.61
C ALA A 16 2.56 3.60 -11.78
N CYS A 17 2.51 4.04 -10.51
CA CYS A 17 1.44 3.67 -9.58
C CYS A 17 0.11 4.42 -9.84
N GLY A 18 0.13 5.53 -10.60
CA GLY A 18 -1.04 6.27 -11.05
C GLY A 18 -1.57 5.84 -12.42
N SER A 19 -0.94 4.86 -13.08
CA SER A 19 -1.40 4.38 -14.39
C SER A 19 -2.80 3.78 -14.32
N LYS A 20 -3.60 3.92 -15.40
CA LYS A 20 -4.99 3.42 -15.44
C LYS A 20 -5.19 1.97 -14.97
N PRO A 21 -4.33 0.99 -15.36
CA PRO A 21 -4.49 -0.38 -14.88
C PRO A 21 -4.34 -0.51 -13.37
N ILE A 22 -3.40 0.22 -12.76
CA ILE A 22 -3.15 0.23 -11.32
C ILE A 22 -4.25 0.99 -10.57
N THR A 23 -4.69 2.12 -11.09
CA THR A 23 -5.80 2.92 -10.55
C THR A 23 -7.07 2.08 -10.40
N ARG A 24 -7.41 1.26 -11.41
CA ARG A 24 -8.54 0.32 -11.37
C ARG A 24 -8.43 -0.73 -10.25
N GLN A 25 -7.23 -1.04 -9.78
CA GLN A 25 -7.07 -1.96 -8.65
C GLN A 25 -7.39 -1.24 -7.33
N ARG A 26 -7.01 0.05 -7.20
CA ARG A 26 -7.36 0.89 -6.04
C ARG A 26 -8.86 1.04 -5.87
N GLU A 27 -9.61 1.21 -6.96
CA GLU A 27 -11.07 1.29 -6.99
C GLU A 27 -11.75 0.06 -6.37
N LYS A 28 -11.10 -1.10 -6.37
CA LYS A 28 -11.66 -2.34 -5.81
C LYS A 28 -11.60 -2.37 -4.27
N VAL A 29 -10.68 -1.65 -3.66
CA VAL A 29 -10.34 -1.77 -2.24
C VAL A 29 -10.58 -0.49 -1.46
N VAL A 30 -10.18 0.67 -1.95
CA VAL A 30 -10.28 1.94 -1.22
C VAL A 30 -11.71 2.26 -0.79
N PRO A 31 -12.77 2.10 -1.62
CA PRO A 31 -14.14 2.34 -1.18
C PRO A 31 -14.65 1.43 -0.06
N LYS A 32 -13.91 0.37 0.30
CA LYS A 32 -14.32 -0.59 1.35
C LYS A 32 -13.83 -0.22 2.74
N VAL A 33 -13.06 0.86 2.88
CA VAL A 33 -12.64 1.36 4.18
C VAL A 33 -13.82 1.93 4.98
N SER A 34 -13.71 1.90 6.29
CA SER A 34 -14.77 2.40 7.17
C SER A 34 -14.22 2.81 8.53
N GLY A 35 -14.93 3.70 9.23
CA GLY A 35 -14.60 4.16 10.56
C GLY A 35 -13.29 4.97 10.58
N VAL A 36 -12.51 4.84 11.65
CA VAL A 36 -11.18 5.42 11.75
C VAL A 36 -10.24 4.61 10.87
N THR A 37 -9.80 5.19 9.77
CA THR A 37 -8.97 4.55 8.76
C THR A 37 -7.55 5.12 8.78
N LEU A 38 -6.55 4.23 8.87
CA LEU A 38 -5.14 4.54 8.72
C LEU A 38 -4.65 4.04 7.35
N GLU A 39 -4.27 4.95 6.47
CA GLU A 39 -3.59 4.63 5.21
C GLU A 39 -2.08 4.61 5.43
N ILE A 40 -1.43 3.50 5.11
CA ILE A 40 0.03 3.33 5.16
C ILE A 40 0.63 3.62 3.78
N GLY A 41 1.54 4.58 3.72
CA GLY A 41 2.20 4.98 2.48
C GLY A 41 1.28 5.80 1.58
N VAL A 42 0.81 6.94 2.07
CA VAL A 42 -0.05 7.86 1.28
C VAL A 42 0.64 8.30 -0.01
N GLY A 43 1.96 8.51 0.04
CA GLY A 43 2.72 9.02 -1.08
C GLY A 43 2.15 10.32 -1.63
N THR A 44 1.88 10.35 -2.91
CA THR A 44 1.31 11.51 -3.62
C THR A 44 -0.23 11.56 -3.60
N GLY A 45 -0.90 10.75 -2.78
CA GLY A 45 -2.34 10.80 -2.59
C GLY A 45 -3.18 10.05 -3.64
N LEU A 46 -2.63 9.01 -4.28
CA LEU A 46 -3.30 8.29 -5.37
C LEU A 46 -4.59 7.56 -4.94
N ASN A 47 -4.81 7.35 -3.64
CA ASN A 47 -6.05 6.77 -3.11
C ASN A 47 -7.14 7.83 -2.83
N ILE A 48 -6.75 9.08 -2.64
CA ILE A 48 -7.63 10.16 -2.16
C ILE A 48 -8.93 10.28 -2.97
N PRO A 49 -8.92 10.22 -4.31
CA PRO A 49 -10.15 10.35 -5.10
C PRO A 49 -11.21 9.26 -4.82
N PHE A 50 -10.80 8.12 -4.24
CA PHE A 50 -11.70 6.97 -4.03
C PHE A 50 -12.37 6.96 -2.66
N TYR A 51 -11.94 7.80 -1.72
CA TYR A 51 -12.54 7.86 -0.39
C TYR A 51 -13.95 8.44 -0.37
N LYS A 52 -14.33 9.23 -1.37
CA LYS A 52 -15.72 9.76 -1.51
C LYS A 52 -16.79 8.68 -1.51
N ASN A 53 -16.44 7.47 -1.94
CA ASN A 53 -17.35 6.33 -2.05
C ASN A 53 -17.21 5.35 -0.87
N SER A 54 -16.61 5.78 0.23
CA SER A 54 -16.35 4.95 1.42
C SER A 54 -17.15 5.44 2.63
N ASN A 55 -17.20 4.60 3.66
CA ASN A 55 -17.79 4.93 4.96
C ASN A 55 -16.72 5.38 5.97
N VAL A 56 -15.70 6.12 5.51
CA VAL A 56 -14.65 6.65 6.37
C VAL A 56 -15.20 7.73 7.28
N GLY A 57 -14.93 7.61 8.60
CA GLY A 57 -15.30 8.64 9.59
C GLY A 57 -14.14 9.58 9.90
N LYS A 58 -12.93 9.01 10.03
CA LYS A 58 -11.68 9.75 10.19
C LYS A 58 -10.60 9.09 9.34
N LEU A 59 -9.84 9.89 8.58
CA LEU A 59 -8.78 9.40 7.72
C LEU A 59 -7.43 9.96 8.17
N ILE A 60 -6.50 9.06 8.45
CA ILE A 60 -5.13 9.36 8.83
C ILE A 60 -4.22 8.79 7.75
N GLY A 61 -3.41 9.63 7.14
CA GLY A 61 -2.44 9.25 6.13
C GLY A 61 -1.02 9.24 6.68
N LEU A 62 -0.37 8.08 6.68
CA LEU A 62 0.99 7.91 7.18
C LEU A 62 1.96 7.75 6.02
N ASP A 63 3.05 8.54 6.05
CA ASP A 63 4.14 8.43 5.07
C ASP A 63 5.44 8.98 5.70
N PRO A 64 6.60 8.31 5.56
CA PRO A 64 7.87 8.81 6.09
C PRO A 64 8.40 10.05 5.33
N TYR A 65 7.93 10.28 4.10
CA TYR A 65 8.42 11.34 3.22
C TYR A 65 7.42 12.49 3.09
N SER A 66 7.60 13.53 3.91
CA SER A 66 6.74 14.72 3.90
C SER A 66 6.77 15.51 2.57
N GLU A 67 7.79 15.31 1.74
CA GLU A 67 7.89 15.96 0.43
C GLU A 67 6.72 15.60 -0.51
N ASN A 68 6.16 14.40 -0.36
CA ASN A 68 5.01 13.95 -1.14
C ASN A 68 3.70 14.64 -0.72
N TRP A 69 3.64 15.16 0.52
CA TRP A 69 2.40 15.73 1.07
C TRP A 69 1.94 16.98 0.36
N LYS A 70 2.86 17.75 -0.25
CA LYS A 70 2.48 18.91 -1.05
C LYS A 70 1.55 18.50 -2.20
N ILE A 71 1.87 17.40 -2.89
CA ILE A 71 1.03 16.86 -3.97
C ILE A 71 -0.24 16.26 -3.39
N ALA A 72 -0.11 15.44 -2.34
CA ALA A 72 -1.25 14.83 -1.69
C ALA A 72 -2.24 15.86 -1.12
N SER A 73 -1.77 17.01 -0.60
CA SER A 73 -2.63 18.08 -0.12
C SER A 73 -3.44 18.72 -1.23
N GLN A 74 -2.83 18.95 -2.41
CA GLN A 74 -3.56 19.46 -3.57
C GLN A 74 -4.65 18.47 -4.01
N VAL A 75 -4.32 17.19 -4.12
CA VAL A 75 -5.30 16.13 -4.45
C VAL A 75 -6.41 16.07 -3.41
N LYS A 76 -6.08 16.22 -2.13
CA LYS A 76 -7.05 16.25 -1.01
C LYS A 76 -8.03 17.40 -1.16
N GLU A 77 -7.55 18.61 -1.44
CA GLU A 77 -8.37 19.81 -1.63
C GLU A 77 -9.27 19.67 -2.86
N GLU A 78 -8.72 19.23 -4.01
CA GLU A 78 -9.47 19.00 -5.25
C GLU A 78 -10.60 17.97 -5.10
N ASN A 79 -10.45 17.04 -4.16
CA ASN A 79 -11.41 15.97 -3.93
C ASN A 79 -12.29 16.19 -2.70
N ASP A 80 -12.13 17.29 -1.94
CA ASP A 80 -12.87 17.59 -0.72
C ASP A 80 -12.84 16.41 0.29
N VAL A 81 -11.65 15.88 0.54
CA VAL A 81 -11.41 14.76 1.46
C VAL A 81 -10.68 15.28 2.71
N ALA A 82 -11.29 15.13 3.88
CA ALA A 82 -10.64 15.42 5.13
C ALA A 82 -9.66 14.32 5.51
N MET A 83 -8.35 14.60 5.44
CA MET A 83 -7.27 13.68 5.82
C MET A 83 -6.25 14.39 6.71
N GLU A 84 -5.88 13.74 7.80
CA GLU A 84 -4.75 14.17 8.65
C GLU A 84 -3.47 13.47 8.18
N PHE A 85 -2.40 14.23 7.92
CA PHE A 85 -1.09 13.64 7.57
C PHE A 85 -0.25 13.41 8.81
N MET A 86 0.38 12.23 8.87
CA MET A 86 1.27 11.82 9.94
C MET A 86 2.61 11.37 9.35
N GLN A 87 3.70 12.07 9.71
CA GLN A 87 5.03 11.67 9.30
C GLN A 87 5.55 10.57 10.22
N ALA A 88 5.51 9.34 9.75
CA ALA A 88 6.03 8.18 10.46
C ALA A 88 6.33 7.03 9.50
N ASP A 89 7.08 6.05 9.99
CA ASP A 89 7.36 4.80 9.31
C ASP A 89 6.27 3.77 9.64
N GLY A 90 5.93 2.94 8.66
CA GLY A 90 5.00 1.82 8.88
C GLY A 90 5.52 0.74 9.83
N GLU A 91 6.83 0.76 10.13
CA GLU A 91 7.48 -0.13 11.10
C GLU A 91 7.37 0.36 12.56
N GLU A 92 6.95 1.63 12.76
CA GLU A 92 6.76 2.23 14.08
C GLU A 92 5.65 3.30 13.98
N ILE A 93 4.42 2.87 14.20
CA ILE A 93 3.24 3.71 14.01
C ILE A 93 2.90 4.43 15.32
N PRO A 94 2.97 5.79 15.39
CA PRO A 94 2.73 6.53 16.62
C PRO A 94 1.22 6.71 16.90
N ILE A 95 0.49 5.60 16.89
CA ILE A 95 -0.95 5.52 17.17
C ILE A 95 -1.17 4.48 18.25
N PRO A 96 -2.10 4.71 19.22
CA PRO A 96 -2.38 3.76 20.29
C PRO A 96 -2.82 2.38 19.79
N HIS A 97 -2.59 1.36 20.61
CA HIS A 97 -3.11 0.02 20.38
C HIS A 97 -4.63 0.04 20.25
N GLY A 98 -5.16 -0.73 19.29
CA GLY A 98 -6.60 -0.95 19.15
C GLY A 98 -7.41 0.32 18.86
N SER A 99 -6.86 1.28 18.13
CA SER A 99 -7.47 2.60 17.92
C SER A 99 -8.09 2.81 16.53
N VAL A 100 -7.75 1.98 15.54
CA VAL A 100 -8.26 2.13 14.17
C VAL A 100 -9.17 0.98 13.75
N ASP A 101 -10.19 1.30 12.98
CA ASP A 101 -11.14 0.32 12.44
C ASP A 101 -10.60 -0.32 11.16
N THR A 102 -9.85 0.44 10.37
CA THR A 102 -9.29 -0.03 9.10
C THR A 102 -7.84 0.39 8.96
N VAL A 103 -6.95 -0.53 8.61
CA VAL A 103 -5.64 -0.25 8.03
C VAL A 103 -5.75 -0.50 6.53
N LEU A 104 -5.43 0.52 5.72
CA LEU A 104 -5.36 0.43 4.26
C LEU A 104 -3.91 0.47 3.80
N VAL A 105 -3.51 -0.49 2.97
CA VAL A 105 -2.16 -0.50 2.36
C VAL A 105 -2.28 -0.80 0.87
N THR A 106 -1.76 0.10 0.04
CA THR A 106 -1.78 -0.10 -1.42
C THR A 106 -0.43 0.23 -2.03
N TYR A 107 0.21 -0.75 -2.67
CA TYR A 107 1.51 -0.62 -3.34
C TYR A 107 2.60 -0.03 -2.43
N THR A 108 2.58 -0.42 -1.15
CA THR A 108 3.50 0.06 -0.11
C THR A 108 4.23 -1.09 0.58
N MET A 109 3.55 -2.24 0.86
CA MET A 109 4.19 -3.39 1.49
C MET A 109 5.39 -3.93 0.69
N CYS A 110 5.41 -3.72 -0.62
CA CYS A 110 6.55 -4.09 -1.46
C CYS A 110 7.82 -3.31 -1.14
N THR A 111 7.70 -2.12 -0.54
CA THR A 111 8.80 -1.16 -0.31
C THR A 111 9.30 -1.15 1.13
N ILE A 112 8.43 -1.39 2.11
CA ILE A 112 8.78 -1.35 3.54
C ILE A 112 9.95 -2.30 3.84
N PRO A 113 11.08 -1.84 4.42
CA PRO A 113 12.26 -2.67 4.65
C PRO A 113 11.97 -3.88 5.52
N ASN A 114 11.48 -3.69 6.74
CA ASN A 114 11.09 -4.75 7.66
C ASN A 114 9.57 -4.96 7.66
N ILE A 115 9.07 -5.63 6.63
CA ILE A 115 7.64 -5.85 6.46
C ILE A 115 6.99 -6.65 7.61
N ALA A 116 7.73 -7.56 8.23
CA ALA A 116 7.22 -8.32 9.37
C ALA A 116 6.94 -7.40 10.58
N LYS A 117 7.85 -6.44 10.85
CA LYS A 117 7.64 -5.43 11.89
C LYS A 117 6.43 -4.54 11.57
N ALA A 118 6.30 -4.11 10.32
CA ALA A 118 5.17 -3.29 9.89
C ALA A 118 3.83 -4.03 10.02
N ILE A 119 3.75 -5.30 9.62
CA ILE A 119 2.52 -6.11 9.78
C ILE A 119 2.15 -6.27 11.26
N ASN A 120 3.13 -6.42 12.15
CA ASN A 120 2.88 -6.43 13.60
C ASN A 120 2.32 -5.08 14.09
N GLU A 121 2.81 -3.96 13.57
CA GLU A 121 2.25 -2.63 13.87
C GLU A 121 0.83 -2.47 13.30
N PHE A 122 0.54 -2.95 12.09
CA PHE A 122 -0.82 -2.96 11.54
C PHE A 122 -1.77 -3.72 12.46
N LYS A 123 -1.35 -4.91 12.93
CA LYS A 123 -2.09 -5.70 13.90
C LYS A 123 -2.29 -4.98 15.23
N ARG A 124 -1.24 -4.32 15.73
CA ARG A 124 -1.27 -3.61 17.02
C ARG A 124 -2.27 -2.46 17.02
N VAL A 125 -2.29 -1.65 15.96
CA VAL A 125 -3.16 -0.46 15.89
C VAL A 125 -4.62 -0.79 15.58
N LEU A 126 -4.89 -1.94 14.96
CA LEU A 126 -6.25 -2.39 14.67
C LEU A 126 -7.04 -2.72 15.93
N LYS A 127 -8.29 -2.29 15.97
CA LYS A 127 -9.29 -2.77 16.95
C LYS A 127 -9.52 -4.26 16.80
N LYS A 128 -10.13 -4.89 17.81
CA LYS A 128 -10.44 -6.34 17.82
C LYS A 128 -11.19 -6.79 16.54
N ASP A 129 -12.16 -6.00 16.09
CA ASP A 129 -12.95 -6.28 14.87
C ASP A 129 -12.46 -5.48 13.65
N GLY A 130 -11.28 -4.86 13.77
CA GLY A 130 -10.67 -4.07 12.72
C GLY A 130 -10.17 -4.94 11.57
N LYS A 131 -10.00 -4.33 10.41
CA LYS A 131 -9.61 -5.03 9.18
C LYS A 131 -8.41 -4.38 8.50
N LEU A 132 -7.57 -5.24 7.94
CA LEU A 132 -6.53 -4.88 6.98
C LEU A 132 -7.12 -4.99 5.58
N ILE A 133 -7.14 -3.89 4.83
CA ILE A 133 -7.50 -3.85 3.41
C ILE A 133 -6.23 -3.60 2.63
N PHE A 134 -5.97 -4.39 1.61
CA PHE A 134 -4.72 -4.28 0.87
C PHE A 134 -4.91 -4.47 -0.63
N CYS A 135 -3.98 -3.87 -1.39
CA CYS A 135 -3.82 -4.07 -2.82
C CYS A 135 -2.34 -3.90 -3.16
N GLU A 136 -1.67 -5.00 -3.54
CA GLU A 136 -0.22 -5.04 -3.70
C GLU A 136 0.19 -5.89 -4.89
N HIS A 137 1.26 -5.50 -5.58
CA HIS A 137 1.92 -6.43 -6.49
C HIS A 137 2.86 -7.36 -5.71
N GLY A 138 3.16 -8.52 -6.28
CA GLY A 138 4.05 -9.47 -5.61
C GLY A 138 4.46 -10.62 -6.51
N VAL A 139 4.89 -11.71 -5.89
CA VAL A 139 5.39 -12.88 -6.59
C VAL A 139 4.33 -13.48 -7.51
N ALA A 140 4.70 -13.75 -8.76
CA ALA A 140 3.83 -14.41 -9.71
C ALA A 140 3.80 -15.93 -9.49
N PRO A 141 2.66 -16.62 -9.75
CA PRO A 141 2.55 -18.07 -9.60
C PRO A 141 3.34 -18.85 -10.65
N ASP A 142 3.55 -18.27 -11.83
CA ASP A 142 4.27 -18.91 -12.91
C ASP A 142 5.76 -19.02 -12.60
N LYS A 143 6.31 -20.22 -12.55
CA LYS A 143 7.71 -20.49 -12.23
C LYS A 143 8.70 -19.67 -13.08
N ASN A 144 8.40 -19.49 -14.38
CA ASN A 144 9.27 -18.73 -15.28
C ASN A 144 9.23 -17.22 -14.97
N ILE A 145 8.04 -16.67 -14.68
CA ILE A 145 7.90 -15.27 -14.31
C ILE A 145 8.57 -15.01 -12.96
N LYS A 146 8.37 -15.91 -11.96
CA LYS A 146 9.06 -15.83 -10.68
C LYS A 146 10.58 -15.81 -10.84
N LYS A 147 11.17 -16.67 -11.68
CA LYS A 147 12.61 -16.66 -11.97
C LYS A 147 13.07 -15.30 -12.52
N TRP A 148 12.28 -14.68 -13.39
CA TRP A 148 12.56 -13.33 -13.89
C TRP A 148 12.44 -12.28 -12.79
N GLN A 149 11.41 -12.34 -11.95
CA GLN A 149 11.28 -11.48 -10.79
C GLN A 149 12.51 -11.57 -9.88
N ASP A 150 12.93 -12.79 -9.52
CA ASP A 150 14.10 -13.01 -8.64
C ASP A 150 15.40 -12.43 -9.25
N ARG A 151 15.61 -12.58 -10.57
CA ARG A 151 16.78 -12.03 -11.26
C ARG A 151 16.76 -10.50 -11.36
N LEU A 152 15.60 -9.92 -11.61
CA LEU A 152 15.44 -8.48 -11.79
C LEU A 152 15.38 -7.72 -10.46
N ASN A 153 14.91 -8.38 -9.40
CA ASN A 153 14.64 -7.75 -8.11
C ASN A 153 15.80 -6.93 -7.54
N PRO A 154 17.08 -7.35 -7.59
CA PRO A 154 18.18 -6.55 -7.04
C PRO A 154 18.35 -5.19 -7.74
N ILE A 155 18.18 -5.16 -9.06
CA ILE A 155 18.27 -3.92 -9.86
C ILE A 155 17.01 -3.09 -9.66
N TRP A 156 15.84 -3.74 -9.75
CA TRP A 156 14.54 -3.10 -9.54
C TRP A 156 14.46 -2.39 -8.19
N LYS A 157 14.85 -3.06 -7.12
CA LYS A 157 14.88 -2.50 -5.76
C LYS A 157 15.69 -1.20 -5.68
N LYS A 158 16.84 -1.13 -6.37
CA LYS A 158 17.67 0.08 -6.40
C LYS A 158 17.01 1.21 -7.19
N CYS A 159 16.37 0.89 -8.31
CA CYS A 159 15.77 1.89 -9.21
C CYS A 159 14.38 2.34 -8.78
N MET A 160 13.65 1.52 -8.02
CA MET A 160 12.25 1.74 -7.66
C MET A 160 12.05 1.95 -6.15
N GLY A 161 12.99 2.65 -5.51
CA GLY A 161 12.83 3.11 -4.12
C GLY A 161 12.65 2.00 -3.09
N GLY A 162 13.36 0.88 -3.24
CA GLY A 162 13.24 -0.24 -2.30
C GLY A 162 12.14 -1.27 -2.65
N CYS A 163 11.36 -1.03 -3.70
CA CYS A 163 10.28 -1.92 -4.12
C CYS A 163 10.81 -3.32 -4.49
N ASN A 164 10.18 -4.37 -3.94
CA ASN A 164 10.49 -5.77 -4.22
C ASN A 164 9.41 -6.37 -5.13
N LEU A 165 9.84 -6.96 -6.26
CA LEU A 165 8.95 -7.60 -7.24
C LEU A 165 8.38 -8.95 -6.77
N ASN A 166 9.08 -9.62 -5.86
CA ASN A 166 8.91 -11.05 -5.58
C ASN A 166 8.46 -11.36 -4.15
N ARG A 167 7.88 -10.37 -3.44
CA ARG A 167 7.29 -10.62 -2.12
C ARG A 167 6.04 -11.48 -2.25
N ASN A 168 5.94 -12.50 -1.39
CA ASN A 168 4.72 -13.30 -1.25
C ASN A 168 3.77 -12.61 -0.28
N ILE A 169 2.96 -11.68 -0.80
CA ILE A 169 2.08 -10.85 0.02
C ILE A 169 1.09 -11.66 0.87
N PRO A 170 0.39 -12.69 0.34
CA PRO A 170 -0.49 -13.51 1.16
C PRO A 170 0.21 -14.23 2.31
N GLU A 171 1.39 -14.79 2.06
CA GLU A 171 2.19 -15.47 3.08
C GLU A 171 2.61 -14.51 4.20
N LEU A 172 3.15 -13.34 3.84
CA LEU A 172 3.53 -12.31 4.81
C LEU A 172 2.37 -11.87 5.72
N ILE A 173 1.18 -11.66 5.14
CA ILE A 173 -0.02 -11.28 5.89
C ILE A 173 -0.45 -12.43 6.83
N SER A 174 -0.46 -13.67 6.34
CA SER A 174 -0.82 -14.86 7.13
C SER A 174 0.15 -15.10 8.28
N ASP A 175 1.46 -14.98 8.02
CA ASP A 175 2.52 -15.16 9.03
C ASP A 175 2.47 -14.06 10.10
N GLY A 176 2.01 -12.87 9.74
CA GLY A 176 1.73 -11.77 10.67
C GLY A 176 0.50 -11.99 11.57
N GLY A 177 -0.17 -13.13 11.44
CA GLY A 177 -1.31 -13.49 12.29
C GLY A 177 -2.65 -12.92 11.82
N PHE A 178 -2.81 -12.75 10.51
CA PHE A 178 -4.08 -12.38 9.88
C PHE A 178 -4.73 -13.59 9.20
N VAL A 179 -6.06 -13.55 9.09
CA VAL A 179 -6.88 -14.50 8.31
C VAL A 179 -7.63 -13.72 7.24
N PHE A 180 -7.65 -14.24 6.03
CA PHE A 180 -8.35 -13.60 4.92
C PHE A 180 -9.87 -13.84 4.99
N ASP A 181 -10.63 -12.75 5.03
CA ASP A 181 -12.06 -12.78 4.71
C ASP A 181 -12.23 -12.87 3.18
N LYS A 182 -11.34 -12.19 2.45
CA LYS A 182 -11.32 -12.18 0.99
C LYS A 182 -9.89 -12.02 0.48
N LEU A 183 -9.50 -12.86 -0.46
CA LEU A 183 -8.24 -12.78 -1.18
C LEU A 183 -8.49 -13.05 -2.67
N ASP A 184 -8.22 -12.06 -3.48
CA ASP A 184 -8.26 -12.15 -4.94
C ASP A 184 -6.87 -11.86 -5.52
N GLN A 185 -6.62 -12.36 -6.73
CA GLN A 185 -5.34 -12.17 -7.40
C GLN A 185 -5.48 -12.23 -8.92
N MET A 186 -4.64 -11.51 -9.64
CA MET A 186 -4.65 -11.51 -11.10
C MET A 186 -3.37 -10.93 -11.71
N TYR A 187 -3.11 -11.23 -12.95
CA TYR A 187 -2.26 -10.40 -13.78
C TYR A 187 -3.03 -9.16 -14.22
N ILE A 188 -2.49 -7.97 -13.92
CA ILE A 188 -3.10 -6.71 -14.34
C ILE A 188 -2.98 -6.58 -15.86
N PRO A 189 -4.08 -6.40 -16.61
CA PRO A 189 -4.03 -6.20 -18.05
C PRO A 189 -3.12 -5.03 -18.43
N SER A 190 -2.45 -5.15 -19.57
CA SER A 190 -1.56 -4.11 -20.12
C SER A 190 -0.36 -3.75 -19.23
N THR A 191 0.03 -4.64 -18.31
CA THR A 191 1.26 -4.51 -17.52
C THR A 191 2.23 -5.66 -17.82
N PRO A 192 3.55 -5.43 -17.76
CA PRO A 192 4.52 -6.52 -17.89
C PRO A 192 4.29 -7.58 -16.82
N LYS A 193 4.23 -8.87 -17.19
CA LYS A 193 3.91 -9.96 -16.27
C LYS A 193 4.81 -10.00 -15.03
N PHE A 194 6.09 -9.67 -15.16
CA PHE A 194 7.02 -9.66 -14.03
C PHE A 194 6.73 -8.58 -12.97
N ALA A 195 5.99 -7.52 -13.33
CA ALA A 195 5.62 -6.44 -12.40
C ALA A 195 4.11 -6.36 -12.15
N GLY A 196 3.30 -7.10 -12.92
CA GLY A 196 1.85 -6.95 -12.96
C GLY A 196 1.05 -8.03 -12.23
N TYR A 197 1.67 -8.95 -11.46
CA TYR A 197 0.89 -9.86 -10.65
C TYR A 197 0.46 -9.19 -9.36
N ASN A 198 -0.85 -9.12 -9.15
CA ASN A 198 -1.47 -8.30 -8.11
C ASN A 198 -2.35 -9.15 -7.19
N TYR A 199 -2.30 -8.83 -5.90
CA TYR A 199 -3.10 -9.39 -4.82
C TYR A 199 -3.94 -8.28 -4.19
N TRP A 200 -5.20 -8.54 -3.87
CA TRP A 200 -6.01 -7.60 -3.10
C TRP A 200 -7.01 -8.35 -2.24
N GLY A 201 -7.35 -7.76 -1.13
CA GLY A 201 -8.27 -8.43 -0.22
C GLY A 201 -8.54 -7.69 1.06
N ILE A 202 -9.20 -8.43 1.94
CA ILE A 202 -9.55 -8.03 3.30
C ILE A 202 -9.10 -9.14 4.23
N ALA A 203 -8.38 -8.79 5.28
CA ALA A 203 -7.94 -9.71 6.31
C ALA A 203 -8.27 -9.16 7.70
N LYS A 204 -8.45 -10.04 8.66
CA LYS A 204 -8.70 -9.74 10.09
C LYS A 204 -7.62 -10.39 10.95
N VAL A 205 -7.41 -9.84 12.12
CA VAL A 205 -6.55 -10.46 13.14
C VAL A 205 -7.16 -11.80 13.55
N LYS A 206 -6.29 -12.83 13.70
CA LYS A 206 -6.70 -14.15 14.24
C LYS A 206 -7.23 -14.04 15.65
#